data_7b677b49c50da043de5cda122594ef0b
#
_entry.id   7b677b49c50da043de5cda122594ef0b
#
_cell.length_a   1.000
_cell.length_b   1.000
_cell.length_c   1.000
_cell.angle_alpha   90.00
_cell.angle_beta   90.00
_cell.angle_gamma   90.00
#
_symmetry.space_group_name_H-M   'P 1'
#
loop_
_entity.id
_entity.type
_entity.pdbx_description
1 polymer ?
#
loop_
_entity_poly.entity_id
_entity_poly.type
_entity_poly.pdbx_seq_one_letter_code
_entity_poly.pdbx_strand_id
1 'polypeptide(L)'
;MSDITPIKDPSRLSLWWQSDFMYTFKRSPVAMVSFFVVALMVLAAVFAPLIAPYNPFDPASLNLMNGFSAPMTPNAFTGESFLLGTDDQGRDVFSTILYGMRISLFVGAAAVLFAMVLGITLGLLAGYVGGWTETIIMRTADVQLTFPAILVAMLIFGIAKGITPVEYRDQMAIWVLIIAIGLSDWVQFARVVRGATLVEKNKEYVQAARLIGRTSPAIMLRHILPNVLSPVLVIATISLALAIIAEATLSFLGVGAPPTQPSLGTLIRIGQGFLFSGEWWILLFPAVTLLALALSVNLLGDWLRDALNPRLR
;
A
#
# COMPACT_ATOMS: atom_id res chain seq x y z
N MET A 1 -43.48 15.44 42.10
CA MET A 1 -43.16 14.29 41.23
C MET A 1 -42.39 14.88 40.08
N SER A 2 -41.07 14.80 40.09
CA SER A 2 -40.21 15.30 39.04
C SER A 2 -40.15 14.25 37.90
N ASP A 3 -40.61 14.62 36.74
CA ASP A 3 -40.49 13.81 35.51
C ASP A 3 -39.02 13.52 35.18
N ILE A 4 -38.59 12.34 35.53
CA ILE A 4 -37.30 11.81 35.07
C ILE A 4 -37.52 11.32 33.66
N THR A 5 -37.27 12.18 32.68
CA THR A 5 -37.18 11.76 31.28
C THR A 5 -36.04 10.75 31.16
N PRO A 6 -36.30 9.56 30.60
CA PRO A 6 -35.23 8.56 30.43
C PRO A 6 -34.16 9.13 29.47
N ILE A 7 -32.92 9.21 29.96
CA ILE A 7 -31.76 9.56 29.16
C ILE A 7 -31.65 8.48 28.09
N LYS A 8 -31.96 8.87 26.85
CA LYS A 8 -31.80 7.98 25.68
C LYS A 8 -30.33 7.59 25.60
N ASP A 9 -30.02 6.31 25.74
CA ASP A 9 -28.65 5.80 25.55
C ASP A 9 -28.11 6.31 24.22
N PRO A 10 -26.95 6.96 24.20
CA PRO A 10 -26.38 7.49 22.96
C PRO A 10 -26.13 6.34 22.00
N SER A 11 -26.58 6.48 20.77
CA SER A 11 -26.34 5.45 19.73
C SER A 11 -24.83 5.21 19.54
N ARG A 12 -24.40 3.98 19.21
CA ARG A 12 -22.99 3.64 18.98
C ARG A 12 -22.31 4.61 17.98
N LEU A 13 -23.08 5.11 17.02
CA LEU A 13 -22.64 6.14 16.05
C LEU A 13 -22.35 7.48 16.72
N SER A 14 -23.18 7.93 17.70
CA SER A 14 -22.96 9.20 18.40
C SER A 14 -21.76 9.13 19.34
N LEU A 15 -21.51 7.98 19.97
CA LEU A 15 -20.32 7.75 20.81
C LEU A 15 -19.04 7.76 19.95
N TRP A 16 -19.06 7.14 18.76
CA TRP A 16 -17.93 7.17 17.84
C TRP A 16 -17.65 8.59 17.32
N TRP A 17 -18.71 9.35 16.99
CA TRP A 17 -18.60 10.73 16.50
C TRP A 17 -18.07 11.71 17.54
N GLN A 18 -18.23 11.40 18.83
CA GLN A 18 -17.74 12.17 19.98
C GLN A 18 -16.41 11.63 20.53
N SER A 19 -15.84 10.60 19.92
CA SER A 19 -14.55 10.04 20.35
C SER A 19 -13.41 11.05 20.16
N ASP A 20 -12.40 10.98 21.04
CA ASP A 20 -11.17 11.79 20.94
C ASP A 20 -10.50 11.66 19.58
N PHE A 21 -10.59 10.50 18.97
CA PHE A 21 -10.09 10.23 17.63
C PHE A 21 -10.77 11.14 16.59
N MET A 22 -12.10 11.18 16.59
CA MET A 22 -12.86 12.04 15.66
C MET A 22 -12.68 13.52 15.95
N TYR A 23 -12.52 13.90 17.21
CA TYR A 23 -12.23 15.27 17.61
C TYR A 23 -10.86 15.72 17.06
N THR A 24 -9.82 14.91 17.23
CA THR A 24 -8.48 15.18 16.70
C THR A 24 -8.46 15.21 15.17
N PHE A 25 -9.24 14.32 14.52
CA PHE A 25 -9.38 14.29 13.08
C PHE A 25 -9.94 15.61 12.53
N LYS A 26 -11.06 16.09 13.10
CA LYS A 26 -11.71 17.33 12.67
C LYS A 26 -10.85 18.58 12.89
N ARG A 27 -9.89 18.53 13.78
CA ARG A 27 -8.97 19.66 14.06
C ARG A 27 -7.73 19.67 13.15
N SER A 28 -7.48 18.60 12.42
CA SER A 28 -6.35 18.51 11.50
C SER A 28 -6.83 18.69 10.05
N PRO A 29 -6.70 19.89 9.46
CA PRO A 29 -7.09 20.11 8.07
C PRO A 29 -6.27 19.23 7.11
N VAL A 30 -5.00 18.98 7.44
CA VAL A 30 -4.12 18.10 6.65
C VAL A 30 -4.68 16.68 6.63
N ALA A 31 -5.07 16.13 7.78
CA ALA A 31 -5.65 14.79 7.84
C ALA A 31 -6.97 14.69 7.08
N MET A 32 -7.84 15.70 7.19
CA MET A 32 -9.12 15.72 6.47
C MET A 32 -8.92 15.77 4.96
N VAL A 33 -8.06 16.66 4.47
CA VAL A 33 -7.77 16.77 3.03
C VAL A 33 -7.13 15.49 2.52
N SER A 34 -6.12 14.95 3.22
CA SER A 34 -5.45 13.71 2.84
C SER A 34 -6.41 12.53 2.82
N PHE A 35 -7.29 12.39 3.83
CA PHE A 35 -8.33 11.37 3.86
C PHE A 35 -9.28 11.48 2.68
N PHE A 36 -9.74 12.71 2.38
CA PHE A 36 -10.66 12.92 1.25
C PHE A 36 -9.99 12.56 -0.08
N VAL A 37 -8.72 12.98 -0.30
CA VAL A 37 -7.97 12.66 -1.51
C VAL A 37 -7.75 11.14 -1.63
N VAL A 38 -7.29 10.47 -0.56
CA VAL A 38 -7.10 9.01 -0.56
C VAL A 38 -8.43 8.29 -0.82
N ALA A 39 -9.50 8.69 -0.15
CA ALA A 39 -10.82 8.08 -0.32
C ALA A 39 -11.32 8.25 -1.77
N LEU A 40 -11.18 9.45 -2.33
CA LEU A 40 -11.54 9.73 -3.73
C LEU A 40 -10.74 8.85 -4.70
N MET A 41 -9.42 8.77 -4.51
CA MET A 41 -8.54 7.99 -5.37
C MET A 41 -8.80 6.48 -5.25
N VAL A 42 -9.04 5.98 -4.04
CA VAL A 42 -9.41 4.57 -3.82
C VAL A 42 -10.76 4.26 -4.47
N LEU A 43 -11.75 5.12 -4.29
CA LEU A 43 -13.05 4.95 -4.93
C LEU A 43 -12.93 5.01 -6.47
N ALA A 44 -12.18 5.96 -7.00
CA ALA A 44 -11.92 6.07 -8.44
C ALA A 44 -11.23 4.81 -8.98
N ALA A 45 -10.26 4.25 -8.25
CA ALA A 45 -9.57 3.01 -8.62
C ALA A 45 -10.50 1.79 -8.56
N VAL A 46 -11.32 1.66 -7.51
CA VAL A 46 -12.27 0.53 -7.36
C VAL A 46 -13.33 0.59 -8.45
N PHE A 47 -13.89 1.75 -8.69
CA PHE A 47 -14.93 1.98 -9.69
C PHE A 47 -14.38 2.32 -11.08
N ALA A 48 -13.08 2.13 -11.33
CA ALA A 48 -12.46 2.37 -12.63
C ALA A 48 -13.24 1.75 -13.81
N PRO A 49 -13.75 0.49 -13.75
CA PRO A 49 -14.53 -0.07 -14.85
C PRO A 49 -15.85 0.64 -15.15
N LEU A 50 -16.37 1.45 -14.19
CA LEU A 50 -17.61 2.21 -14.35
C LEU A 50 -17.37 3.68 -14.72
N ILE A 51 -16.21 4.23 -14.33
CA ILE A 51 -15.86 5.64 -14.50
C ILE A 51 -15.07 5.84 -15.80
N ALA A 52 -14.20 4.89 -16.14
CA ALA A 52 -13.35 4.98 -17.33
C ALA A 52 -14.22 4.94 -18.60
N PRO A 53 -14.07 5.90 -19.51
CA PRO A 53 -14.79 5.90 -20.80
C PRO A 53 -14.50 4.66 -21.64
N TYR A 54 -13.27 4.15 -21.56
CA TYR A 54 -12.79 3.01 -22.33
C TYR A 54 -12.08 2.02 -21.40
N ASN A 55 -12.06 0.72 -21.77
CA ASN A 55 -11.15 -0.22 -21.17
C ASN A 55 -9.79 -0.14 -21.92
N PRO A 56 -8.75 0.49 -21.38
CA PRO A 56 -7.50 0.74 -22.09
C PRO A 56 -6.68 -0.53 -22.35
N PHE A 57 -7.12 -1.68 -21.83
CA PHE A 57 -6.43 -2.98 -21.96
C PHE A 57 -7.22 -3.99 -22.79
N ASP A 58 -8.35 -3.58 -23.34
CA ASP A 58 -9.09 -4.37 -24.32
C ASP A 58 -8.58 -4.03 -25.74
N PRO A 59 -7.90 -4.96 -26.44
CA PRO A 59 -7.40 -4.71 -27.78
C PRO A 59 -8.49 -4.29 -28.77
N ALA A 60 -9.75 -4.68 -28.54
CA ALA A 60 -10.87 -4.32 -29.39
C ALA A 60 -11.26 -2.84 -29.28
N SER A 61 -10.93 -2.19 -28.18
CA SER A 61 -11.21 -0.74 -27.95
C SER A 61 -10.08 0.17 -28.41
N LEU A 62 -8.93 -0.38 -28.84
CA LEU A 62 -7.75 0.39 -29.24
C LEU A 62 -7.86 0.88 -30.67
N ASN A 63 -7.74 2.20 -30.86
CA ASN A 63 -7.64 2.81 -32.19
C ASN A 63 -6.31 3.56 -32.30
N LEU A 64 -5.36 2.99 -33.04
CA LEU A 64 -4.04 3.59 -33.25
C LEU A 64 -4.10 4.97 -33.94
N MET A 65 -5.19 5.28 -34.65
CA MET A 65 -5.38 6.62 -35.24
C MET A 65 -5.60 7.71 -34.18
N ASN A 66 -5.95 7.32 -32.95
CA ASN A 66 -6.06 8.23 -31.82
C ASN A 66 -4.73 8.47 -31.10
N GLY A 67 -3.63 7.82 -31.54
CA GLY A 67 -2.31 7.99 -30.93
C GLY A 67 -1.90 9.46 -30.84
N PHE A 68 -1.30 9.81 -29.67
CA PHE A 68 -0.77 11.16 -29.41
C PHE A 68 -1.80 12.31 -29.55
N SER A 69 -3.09 12.05 -29.33
CA SER A 69 -4.07 13.10 -29.27
C SER A 69 -3.85 13.99 -28.04
N ALA A 70 -3.69 15.29 -28.27
CA ALA A 70 -3.48 16.24 -27.18
C ALA A 70 -4.72 16.37 -26.27
N PRO A 71 -4.56 16.74 -24.98
CA PRO A 71 -5.67 16.91 -24.06
C PRO A 71 -6.72 17.89 -24.58
N MET A 72 -8.01 17.54 -24.46
CA MET A 72 -9.18 18.36 -24.85
C MET A 72 -9.18 18.84 -26.31
N THR A 73 -8.34 18.27 -27.17
CA THR A 73 -8.24 18.66 -28.58
C THR A 73 -8.87 17.56 -29.44
N PRO A 74 -9.72 17.88 -30.43
CA PRO A 74 -10.21 16.87 -31.37
C PRO A 74 -9.07 16.29 -32.19
N ASN A 75 -9.02 14.98 -32.28
CA ASN A 75 -8.05 14.28 -33.11
C ASN A 75 -8.29 14.60 -34.59
N ALA A 76 -7.24 14.88 -35.33
CA ALA A 76 -7.32 15.28 -36.74
C ALA A 76 -7.89 14.18 -37.66
N PHE A 77 -7.80 12.90 -37.28
CA PHE A 77 -8.24 11.76 -38.10
C PHE A 77 -9.60 11.23 -37.69
N THR A 78 -9.88 11.15 -36.38
CA THR A 78 -11.12 10.54 -35.85
C THR A 78 -12.15 11.56 -35.38
N GLY A 79 -11.72 12.80 -35.13
CA GLY A 79 -12.57 13.84 -34.54
C GLY A 79 -12.89 13.62 -33.05
N GLU A 80 -12.39 12.55 -32.43
CA GLU A 80 -12.60 12.26 -30.99
C GLU A 80 -11.73 13.17 -30.13
N SER A 81 -12.23 13.55 -28.95
CA SER A 81 -11.50 14.35 -27.98
C SER A 81 -11.36 13.60 -26.67
N PHE A 82 -10.16 13.66 -26.07
CA PHE A 82 -9.82 12.97 -24.84
C PHE A 82 -9.49 13.96 -23.74
N LEU A 83 -10.01 13.75 -22.52
CA LEU A 83 -9.86 14.68 -21.40
C LEU A 83 -8.38 14.96 -21.06
N LEU A 84 -7.58 13.92 -20.94
CA LEU A 84 -6.14 14.00 -20.63
C LEU A 84 -5.25 13.60 -21.82
N GLY A 85 -5.84 13.50 -23.02
CA GLY A 85 -5.14 13.06 -24.21
C GLY A 85 -4.99 11.54 -24.27
N THR A 86 -4.20 11.08 -25.25
CA THR A 86 -3.91 9.64 -25.47
C THR A 86 -2.42 9.37 -25.48
N ASP A 87 -2.06 8.10 -25.32
CA ASP A 87 -0.68 7.62 -25.43
C ASP A 87 -0.31 7.19 -26.86
N ASP A 88 0.85 6.56 -27.02
CA ASP A 88 1.38 6.05 -28.29
C ASP A 88 0.53 4.95 -28.93
N GLN A 89 -0.30 4.27 -28.15
CA GLN A 89 -1.22 3.21 -28.63
C GLN A 89 -2.65 3.71 -28.82
N GLY A 90 -2.90 5.01 -28.64
CA GLY A 90 -4.24 5.58 -28.71
C GLY A 90 -5.11 5.30 -27.47
N ARG A 91 -4.50 4.85 -26.37
CA ARG A 91 -5.22 4.62 -25.11
C ARG A 91 -5.50 5.95 -24.43
N ASP A 92 -6.73 6.14 -23.96
CA ASP A 92 -7.11 7.30 -23.15
C ASP A 92 -6.30 7.36 -21.84
N VAL A 93 -5.53 8.43 -21.63
CA VAL A 93 -4.67 8.63 -20.47
C VAL A 93 -5.47 8.68 -19.18
N PHE A 94 -6.68 9.24 -19.17
CA PHE A 94 -7.53 9.25 -17.98
C PHE A 94 -7.92 7.82 -17.56
N SER A 95 -8.38 7.01 -18.51
CA SER A 95 -8.71 5.61 -18.28
C SER A 95 -7.50 4.79 -17.82
N THR A 96 -6.33 4.99 -18.45
CA THR A 96 -5.10 4.28 -18.06
C THR A 96 -4.65 4.63 -16.65
N ILE A 97 -4.81 5.89 -16.21
CA ILE A 97 -4.51 6.32 -14.83
C ILE A 97 -5.43 5.63 -13.83
N LEU A 98 -6.73 5.55 -14.08
CA LEU A 98 -7.69 4.89 -13.18
C LEU A 98 -7.32 3.42 -12.96
N TYR A 99 -7.04 2.70 -14.03
CA TYR A 99 -6.64 1.29 -13.96
C TYR A 99 -5.22 1.12 -13.37
N GLY A 100 -4.28 1.99 -13.75
CA GLY A 100 -2.92 1.97 -13.21
C GLY A 100 -2.87 2.23 -11.70
N MET A 101 -3.70 3.15 -11.22
CA MET A 101 -3.86 3.44 -9.79
C MET A 101 -4.42 2.23 -9.03
N ARG A 102 -5.34 1.46 -9.64
CA ARG A 102 -5.85 0.21 -9.07
C ARG A 102 -4.74 -0.81 -8.84
N ILE A 103 -3.83 -0.97 -9.81
CA ILE A 103 -2.69 -1.87 -9.70
C ILE A 103 -1.71 -1.40 -8.61
N SER A 104 -1.32 -0.11 -8.61
CA SER A 104 -0.40 0.44 -7.60
C SER A 104 -0.94 0.32 -6.18
N LEU A 105 -2.23 0.61 -5.95
CA LEU A 105 -2.89 0.44 -4.65
C LEU A 105 -2.95 -1.03 -4.22
N PHE A 106 -3.32 -1.92 -5.13
CA PHE A 106 -3.40 -3.36 -4.84
C PHE A 106 -2.04 -3.94 -4.47
N VAL A 107 -1.01 -3.66 -5.27
CA VAL A 107 0.35 -4.15 -5.01
C VAL A 107 0.89 -3.59 -3.71
N GLY A 108 0.76 -2.28 -3.48
CA GLY A 108 1.21 -1.65 -2.23
C GLY A 108 0.53 -2.25 -1.00
N ALA A 109 -0.80 -2.37 -1.01
CA ALA A 109 -1.55 -2.93 0.11
C ALA A 109 -1.23 -4.42 0.35
N ALA A 110 -1.17 -5.22 -0.72
CA ALA A 110 -0.87 -6.65 -0.62
C ALA A 110 0.59 -6.90 -0.15
N ALA A 111 1.55 -6.10 -0.61
CA ALA A 111 2.95 -6.18 -0.18
C ALA A 111 3.10 -5.85 1.31
N VAL A 112 2.45 -4.79 1.79
CA VAL A 112 2.45 -4.44 3.22
C VAL A 112 1.77 -5.52 4.06
N LEU A 113 0.65 -6.06 3.61
CA LEU A 113 -0.02 -7.16 4.31
C LEU A 113 0.89 -8.39 4.41
N PHE A 114 1.56 -8.76 3.32
CA PHE A 114 2.52 -9.86 3.30
C PHE A 114 3.71 -9.60 4.24
N ALA A 115 4.32 -8.41 4.18
CA ALA A 115 5.42 -8.00 5.07
C ALA A 115 4.99 -8.02 6.54
N MET A 116 3.79 -7.53 6.84
CA MET A 116 3.20 -7.49 8.17
C MET A 116 2.98 -8.90 8.72
N VAL A 117 2.37 -9.80 7.95
CA VAL A 117 2.11 -11.19 8.38
C VAL A 117 3.43 -11.92 8.64
N LEU A 118 4.40 -11.81 7.73
CA LEU A 118 5.73 -12.42 7.88
C LEU A 118 6.48 -11.84 9.08
N GLY A 119 6.50 -10.51 9.20
CA GLY A 119 7.17 -9.81 10.28
C GLY A 119 6.55 -10.07 11.66
N ILE A 120 5.21 -10.12 11.76
CA ILE A 120 4.52 -10.49 13.00
C ILE A 120 4.90 -11.91 13.40
N THR A 121 4.84 -12.85 12.47
CA THR A 121 5.12 -14.27 12.76
C THR A 121 6.56 -14.44 13.23
N LEU A 122 7.53 -13.91 12.49
CA LEU A 122 8.94 -14.03 12.84
C LEU A 122 9.30 -13.21 14.09
N GLY A 123 8.72 -12.03 14.27
CA GLY A 123 8.92 -11.19 15.44
C GLY A 123 8.39 -11.82 16.73
N LEU A 124 7.18 -12.42 16.68
CA LEU A 124 6.60 -13.17 17.81
C LEU A 124 7.47 -14.37 18.18
N LEU A 125 7.92 -15.15 17.19
CA LEU A 125 8.81 -16.30 17.41
C LEU A 125 10.12 -15.85 18.03
N ALA A 126 10.77 -14.85 17.49
CA ALA A 126 12.03 -14.31 18.01
C ALA A 126 11.86 -13.79 19.45
N GLY A 127 10.82 -12.98 19.72
CA GLY A 127 10.60 -12.38 21.03
C GLY A 127 10.17 -13.37 22.11
N TYR A 128 9.29 -14.32 21.77
CA TYR A 128 8.74 -15.27 22.74
C TYR A 128 9.68 -16.44 23.03
N VAL A 129 10.19 -17.11 21.99
CA VAL A 129 11.07 -18.29 22.13
C VAL A 129 12.46 -17.87 22.62
N GLY A 130 13.04 -16.84 21.99
CA GLY A 130 14.38 -16.37 22.35
C GLY A 130 15.50 -17.30 21.87
N GLY A 131 16.70 -17.14 22.46
CA GLY A 131 17.84 -17.99 22.21
C GLY A 131 18.29 -18.06 20.74
N TRP A 132 18.54 -19.23 20.23
CA TRP A 132 18.98 -19.45 18.84
C TRP A 132 17.95 -19.01 17.80
N THR A 133 16.65 -19.18 18.08
CA THR A 133 15.57 -18.74 17.18
C THR A 133 15.62 -17.22 16.99
N GLU A 134 15.75 -16.49 18.08
CA GLU A 134 15.90 -15.03 18.03
C GLU A 134 17.16 -14.63 17.27
N THR A 135 18.29 -15.29 17.59
CA THR A 135 19.58 -14.99 16.96
C THR A 135 19.53 -15.18 15.45
N ILE A 136 19.00 -16.29 14.97
CA ILE A 136 18.91 -16.57 13.53
C ILE A 136 18.02 -15.54 12.84
N ILE A 137 16.81 -15.32 13.35
CA ILE A 137 15.83 -14.38 12.73
C ILE A 137 16.41 -12.96 12.69
N MET A 138 16.97 -12.49 13.80
CA MET A 138 17.49 -11.12 13.87
C MET A 138 18.78 -10.94 13.08
N ARG A 139 19.65 -11.95 13.00
CA ARG A 139 20.85 -11.89 12.15
C ARG A 139 20.49 -11.85 10.67
N THR A 140 19.48 -12.65 10.24
CA THR A 140 18.98 -12.55 8.87
C THR A 140 18.42 -11.16 8.59
N ALA A 141 17.66 -10.60 9.52
CA ALA A 141 17.14 -9.25 9.44
C ALA A 141 18.27 -8.20 9.38
N ASP A 142 19.32 -8.35 10.19
CA ASP A 142 20.47 -7.43 10.21
C ASP A 142 21.23 -7.47 8.87
N VAL A 143 21.48 -8.67 8.32
CA VAL A 143 22.13 -8.84 7.01
C VAL A 143 21.29 -8.18 5.93
N GLN A 144 19.99 -8.40 5.92
CA GLN A 144 19.10 -7.81 4.89
C GLN A 144 19.12 -6.27 4.94
N LEU A 145 19.16 -5.65 6.12
CA LEU A 145 19.21 -4.20 6.26
C LEU A 145 20.53 -3.55 5.84
N THR A 146 21.58 -4.33 5.60
CA THR A 146 22.82 -3.81 5.02
C THR A 146 22.65 -3.44 3.53
N PHE A 147 21.64 -4.01 2.89
CA PHE A 147 21.31 -3.72 1.49
C PHE A 147 20.13 -2.76 1.39
N PRO A 148 20.16 -1.79 0.44
CA PRO A 148 19.00 -0.97 0.13
C PRO A 148 17.79 -1.85 -0.26
N ALA A 149 16.62 -1.60 0.35
CA ALA A 149 15.42 -2.43 0.16
C ALA A 149 15.03 -2.59 -1.33
N ILE A 150 15.19 -1.52 -2.12
CA ILE A 150 14.89 -1.54 -3.55
C ILE A 150 15.79 -2.53 -4.32
N LEU A 151 17.07 -2.64 -3.95
CA LEU A 151 17.99 -3.59 -4.59
C LEU A 151 17.64 -5.03 -4.23
N VAL A 152 17.20 -5.27 -2.98
CA VAL A 152 16.71 -6.58 -2.55
C VAL A 152 15.46 -6.95 -3.33
N ALA A 153 14.51 -6.03 -3.47
CA ALA A 153 13.28 -6.26 -4.26
C ALA A 153 13.60 -6.53 -5.75
N MET A 154 14.52 -5.75 -6.35
CA MET A 154 14.97 -5.98 -7.73
C MET A 154 15.63 -7.34 -7.92
N LEU A 155 16.46 -7.77 -6.96
CA LEU A 155 17.12 -9.07 -7.00
C LEU A 155 16.08 -10.21 -6.94
N ILE A 156 15.14 -10.13 -6.00
CA ILE A 156 14.08 -11.14 -5.84
C ILE A 156 13.23 -11.21 -7.11
N PHE A 157 12.81 -10.06 -7.63
CA PHE A 157 12.03 -9.99 -8.87
C PHE A 157 12.82 -10.56 -10.06
N GLY A 158 14.11 -10.20 -10.19
CA GLY A 158 14.97 -10.69 -11.26
C GLY A 158 15.16 -12.21 -11.23
N ILE A 159 15.40 -12.78 -10.04
CA ILE A 159 15.50 -14.24 -9.87
C ILE A 159 14.17 -14.90 -10.23
N ALA A 160 13.06 -14.42 -9.70
CA ALA A 160 11.74 -14.98 -9.96
C ALA A 160 11.39 -14.93 -11.45
N LYS A 161 11.68 -13.81 -12.14
CA LYS A 161 11.49 -13.67 -13.57
C LYS A 161 12.40 -14.62 -14.38
N GLY A 162 13.62 -14.87 -13.89
CA GLY A 162 14.57 -15.79 -14.53
C GLY A 162 14.11 -17.25 -14.52
N ILE A 163 13.49 -17.70 -13.42
CA ILE A 163 13.00 -19.08 -13.26
C ILE A 163 11.58 -19.27 -13.80
N THR A 164 10.80 -18.18 -13.99
CA THR A 164 9.44 -18.25 -14.53
C THR A 164 9.48 -18.41 -16.06
N PRO A 165 8.80 -19.43 -16.64
CA PRO A 165 8.65 -19.59 -18.08
C PRO A 165 8.07 -18.32 -18.73
N VAL A 166 8.51 -18.01 -19.94
CA VAL A 166 8.16 -16.76 -20.66
C VAL A 166 6.64 -16.57 -20.76
N GLU A 167 5.91 -17.65 -20.98
CA GLU A 167 4.44 -17.67 -21.14
C GLU A 167 3.69 -17.17 -19.90
N TYR A 168 4.24 -17.35 -18.69
CA TYR A 168 3.60 -17.00 -17.42
C TYR A 168 4.15 -15.70 -16.80
N ARG A 169 5.18 -15.09 -17.39
CA ARG A 169 5.86 -13.93 -16.80
C ARG A 169 4.93 -12.75 -16.52
N ASP A 170 4.07 -12.40 -17.45
CA ASP A 170 3.15 -11.28 -17.30
C ASP A 170 2.08 -11.57 -16.25
N GLN A 171 1.56 -12.80 -16.22
CA GLN A 171 0.55 -13.21 -15.24
C GLN A 171 1.12 -13.25 -13.81
N MET A 172 2.38 -13.67 -13.67
CA MET A 172 3.05 -13.80 -12.38
C MET A 172 3.69 -12.49 -11.89
N ALA A 173 3.91 -11.51 -12.78
CA ALA A 173 4.67 -10.30 -12.48
C ALA A 173 4.16 -9.54 -11.25
N ILE A 174 2.84 -9.36 -11.14
CA ILE A 174 2.22 -8.65 -10.02
C ILE A 174 2.44 -9.41 -8.70
N TRP A 175 2.30 -10.73 -8.70
CA TRP A 175 2.51 -11.56 -7.49
C TRP A 175 3.97 -11.58 -7.06
N VAL A 176 4.88 -11.70 -8.03
CA VAL A 176 6.32 -11.62 -7.78
C VAL A 176 6.69 -10.27 -7.21
N LEU A 177 6.09 -9.19 -7.72
CA LEU A 177 6.32 -7.83 -7.23
C LEU A 177 5.84 -7.66 -5.78
N ILE A 178 4.67 -8.17 -5.44
CA ILE A 178 4.13 -8.18 -4.08
C ILE A 178 5.08 -8.92 -3.12
N ILE A 179 5.54 -10.10 -3.51
CA ILE A 179 6.48 -10.89 -2.69
C ILE A 179 7.82 -10.18 -2.57
N ALA A 180 8.34 -9.62 -3.64
CA ALA A 180 9.62 -8.92 -3.65
C ALA A 180 9.63 -7.70 -2.71
N ILE A 181 8.61 -6.85 -2.79
CA ILE A 181 8.47 -5.69 -1.90
C ILE A 181 8.23 -6.16 -0.47
N GLY A 182 7.33 -7.12 -0.25
CA GLY A 182 7.02 -7.61 1.08
C GLY A 182 8.18 -8.31 1.77
N LEU A 183 8.99 -9.10 1.03
CA LEU A 183 10.25 -9.67 1.54
C LEU A 183 11.33 -8.63 1.78
N SER A 184 11.24 -7.46 1.19
CA SER A 184 12.17 -6.36 1.49
C SER A 184 11.81 -5.63 2.78
N ASP A 185 10.53 -5.60 3.15
CA ASP A 185 10.00 -4.75 4.23
C ASP A 185 9.64 -5.48 5.54
N TRP A 186 9.64 -6.82 5.57
CA TRP A 186 9.23 -7.60 6.77
C TRP A 186 10.06 -7.30 8.01
N VAL A 187 11.32 -6.89 7.83
CA VAL A 187 12.29 -6.71 8.93
C VAL A 187 11.84 -5.66 9.93
N GLN A 188 11.29 -4.54 9.46
CA GLN A 188 10.82 -3.47 10.35
C GLN A 188 9.65 -3.93 11.23
N PHE A 189 8.72 -4.72 10.69
CA PHE A 189 7.64 -5.33 11.45
C PHE A 189 8.18 -6.35 12.46
N ALA A 190 9.10 -7.22 12.04
CA ALA A 190 9.68 -8.24 12.92
C ALA A 190 10.42 -7.63 14.11
N ARG A 191 11.19 -6.56 13.92
CA ARG A 191 11.90 -5.87 14.99
C ARG A 191 10.95 -5.25 16.02
N VAL A 192 9.90 -4.57 15.56
CA VAL A 192 8.92 -3.93 16.44
C VAL A 192 8.13 -4.97 17.21
N VAL A 193 7.66 -6.02 16.54
CA VAL A 193 6.92 -7.12 17.18
C VAL A 193 7.79 -7.85 18.18
N ARG A 194 9.06 -8.13 17.85
CA ARG A 194 10.01 -8.71 18.79
C ARG A 194 10.15 -7.83 20.04
N GLY A 195 10.42 -6.54 19.86
CA GLY A 195 10.59 -5.61 20.99
C GLY A 195 9.36 -5.56 21.89
N ALA A 196 8.16 -5.44 21.32
CA ALA A 196 6.90 -5.46 22.05
C ALA A 196 6.66 -6.81 22.75
N THR A 197 6.97 -7.93 22.07
CA THR A 197 6.83 -9.28 22.64
C THR A 197 7.73 -9.52 23.85
N LEU A 198 8.95 -8.99 23.84
CA LEU A 198 9.87 -9.08 24.98
C LEU A 198 9.31 -8.39 26.22
N VAL A 199 8.59 -7.30 26.07
CA VAL A 199 7.90 -6.60 27.15
C VAL A 199 6.68 -7.40 27.61
N GLU A 200 5.80 -7.77 26.65
CA GLU A 200 4.53 -8.43 26.96
C GLU A 200 4.68 -9.81 27.60
N LYS A 201 5.69 -10.60 27.18
CA LYS A 201 5.88 -11.98 27.71
C LYS A 201 6.20 -12.05 29.20
N ASN A 202 6.61 -10.94 29.80
CA ASN A 202 6.96 -10.84 31.22
C ASN A 202 5.82 -10.32 32.10
N LYS A 203 4.68 -9.93 31.50
CA LYS A 203 3.53 -9.44 32.24
C LYS A 203 2.78 -10.55 32.98
N GLU A 204 2.13 -10.19 34.09
CA GLU A 204 1.45 -11.11 35.01
C GLU A 204 0.40 -12.00 34.30
N TYR A 205 -0.38 -11.44 33.39
CA TYR A 205 -1.40 -12.20 32.68
C TYR A 205 -0.82 -13.30 31.76
N VAL A 206 0.41 -13.10 31.23
CA VAL A 206 1.11 -14.14 30.47
C VAL A 206 1.67 -15.21 31.39
N GLN A 207 2.18 -14.82 32.56
CA GLN A 207 2.66 -15.79 33.57
C GLN A 207 1.50 -16.63 34.09
N ALA A 208 0.34 -16.01 34.39
CA ALA A 208 -0.88 -16.72 34.77
C ALA A 208 -1.33 -17.71 33.69
N ALA A 209 -1.28 -17.32 32.41
CA ALA A 209 -1.63 -18.21 31.31
C ALA A 209 -0.71 -19.44 31.23
N ARG A 210 0.59 -19.28 31.56
CA ARG A 210 1.54 -20.40 31.66
C ARG A 210 1.22 -21.34 32.84
N LEU A 211 0.91 -20.75 34.00
CA LEU A 211 0.59 -21.53 35.21
C LEU A 211 -0.66 -22.41 35.04
N ILE A 212 -1.67 -21.95 34.30
CA ILE A 212 -2.86 -22.74 33.96
C ILE A 212 -2.64 -23.71 32.80
N GLY A 213 -1.39 -23.90 32.32
CA GLY A 213 -1.04 -24.91 31.33
C GLY A 213 -1.37 -24.56 29.88
N ARG A 214 -1.53 -23.26 29.52
CA ARG A 214 -1.74 -22.87 28.12
C ARG A 214 -0.50 -23.12 27.28
N THR A 215 -0.70 -23.61 26.05
CA THR A 215 0.40 -23.87 25.11
C THR A 215 1.02 -22.57 24.60
N SER A 216 2.32 -22.59 24.28
CA SER A 216 3.05 -21.41 23.77
C SER A 216 2.39 -20.75 22.54
N PRO A 217 1.91 -21.48 21.51
CA PRO A 217 1.18 -20.86 20.41
C PRO A 217 -0.09 -20.14 20.84
N ALA A 218 -0.85 -20.74 21.79
CA ALA A 218 -2.07 -20.10 22.30
C ALA A 218 -1.76 -18.83 23.08
N ILE A 219 -0.65 -18.81 23.83
CA ILE A 219 -0.20 -17.59 24.54
C ILE A 219 0.20 -16.51 23.53
N MET A 220 1.02 -16.85 22.53
CA MET A 220 1.45 -15.90 21.50
C MET A 220 0.26 -15.28 20.75
N LEU A 221 -0.69 -16.11 20.28
CA LEU A 221 -1.78 -15.63 19.42
C LEU A 221 -2.93 -14.98 20.19
N ARG A 222 -3.26 -15.44 21.40
CA ARG A 222 -4.45 -14.96 22.14
C ARG A 222 -4.13 -13.92 23.22
N HIS A 223 -2.89 -13.91 23.72
CA HIS A 223 -2.52 -13.03 24.85
C HIS A 223 -1.50 -11.96 24.43
N ILE A 224 -0.47 -12.32 23.63
CA ILE A 224 0.58 -11.36 23.24
C ILE A 224 0.19 -10.59 21.99
N LEU A 225 -0.19 -11.29 20.91
CA LEU A 225 -0.48 -10.68 19.61
C LEU A 225 -1.48 -9.50 19.69
N PRO A 226 -2.62 -9.57 20.39
CA PRO A 226 -3.56 -8.45 20.44
C PRO A 226 -2.94 -7.17 21.04
N ASN A 227 -2.00 -7.32 21.99
CA ASN A 227 -1.33 -6.20 22.64
C ASN A 227 -0.19 -5.60 21.82
N VAL A 228 0.41 -6.38 20.91
CA VAL A 228 1.47 -5.90 20.01
C VAL A 228 0.96 -5.41 18.66
N LEU A 229 -0.32 -5.58 18.35
CA LEU A 229 -0.90 -5.11 17.07
C LEU A 229 -0.93 -3.59 16.94
N SER A 230 -1.14 -2.86 18.04
CA SER A 230 -1.24 -1.39 17.98
C SER A 230 0.00 -0.73 17.33
N PRO A 231 1.25 -0.96 17.79
CA PRO A 231 2.42 -0.41 17.12
C PRO A 231 2.63 -0.96 15.71
N VAL A 232 2.18 -2.19 15.41
CA VAL A 232 2.27 -2.78 14.07
C VAL A 232 1.39 -2.03 13.08
N LEU A 233 0.13 -1.75 13.45
CA LEU A 233 -0.80 -1.00 12.59
C LEU A 233 -0.29 0.41 12.29
N VAL A 234 0.34 1.06 13.28
CA VAL A 234 0.97 2.37 13.07
C VAL A 234 2.08 2.30 12.01
N ILE A 235 2.94 1.28 12.05
CA ILE A 235 3.99 1.11 11.04
C ILE A 235 3.37 0.77 9.68
N ALA A 236 2.34 -0.07 9.64
CA ALA A 236 1.69 -0.47 8.40
C ALA A 236 1.15 0.73 7.60
N THR A 237 0.67 1.78 8.26
CA THR A 237 0.19 2.99 7.57
C THR A 237 1.31 3.74 6.84
N ILE A 238 2.48 3.87 7.48
CA ILE A 238 3.66 4.50 6.86
C ILE A 238 4.21 3.60 5.76
N SER A 239 4.29 2.29 6.03
CA SER A 239 4.78 1.30 5.06
C SER A 239 3.94 1.27 3.79
N LEU A 240 2.64 1.58 3.85
CA LEU A 240 1.77 1.61 2.68
C LEU A 240 2.21 2.69 1.67
N ALA A 241 2.52 3.90 2.13
CA ALA A 241 3.03 4.94 1.25
C ALA A 241 4.38 4.54 0.63
N LEU A 242 5.30 3.98 1.44
CA LEU A 242 6.61 3.53 0.99
C LEU A 242 6.49 2.37 -0.01
N ALA A 243 5.58 1.43 0.21
CA ALA A 243 5.35 0.30 -0.70
C ALA A 243 4.78 0.75 -2.06
N ILE A 244 3.88 1.75 -2.08
CA ILE A 244 3.38 2.36 -3.32
C ILE A 244 4.53 3.03 -4.09
N ILE A 245 5.40 3.77 -3.39
CA ILE A 245 6.57 4.40 -4.01
C ILE A 245 7.57 3.34 -4.52
N ALA A 246 7.81 2.29 -3.75
CA ALA A 246 8.70 1.19 -4.14
C ALA A 246 8.16 0.45 -5.37
N GLU A 247 6.85 0.15 -5.39
CA GLU A 247 6.18 -0.43 -6.57
C GLU A 247 6.38 0.45 -7.80
N ALA A 248 6.05 1.74 -7.67
CA ALA A 248 6.16 2.67 -8.79
C ALA A 248 7.62 2.81 -9.28
N THR A 249 8.59 2.81 -8.38
CA THR A 249 10.01 2.88 -8.72
C THR A 249 10.47 1.61 -9.44
N LEU A 250 10.10 0.41 -8.96
CA LEU A 250 10.42 -0.85 -9.61
C LEU A 250 9.78 -0.94 -11.01
N SER A 251 8.52 -0.54 -11.13
CA SER A 251 7.79 -0.49 -12.40
C SER A 251 8.39 0.53 -13.37
N PHE A 252 8.80 1.69 -12.88
CA PHE A 252 9.52 2.70 -13.66
C PHE A 252 10.86 2.18 -14.18
N LEU A 253 11.61 1.43 -13.38
CA LEU A 253 12.86 0.79 -13.78
C LEU A 253 12.66 -0.41 -14.73
N GLY A 254 11.41 -0.79 -15.05
CA GLY A 254 11.10 -1.92 -15.91
C GLY A 254 11.17 -3.28 -15.23
N VAL A 255 11.24 -3.28 -13.90
CA VAL A 255 11.33 -4.47 -13.04
C VAL A 255 10.06 -4.55 -12.18
N GLY A 256 8.88 -4.38 -12.77
CA GLY A 256 7.62 -4.30 -12.05
C GLY A 256 6.43 -4.76 -12.90
N ALA A 257 5.32 -4.01 -12.80
CA ALA A 257 4.09 -4.30 -13.52
C ALA A 257 4.30 -4.32 -15.04
N PRO A 258 3.75 -5.32 -15.75
CA PRO A 258 3.94 -5.46 -17.20
C PRO A 258 3.15 -4.38 -17.95
N PRO A 259 3.52 -4.06 -19.21
CA PRO A 259 2.77 -3.11 -20.05
C PRO A 259 1.34 -3.55 -20.36
N THR A 260 1.04 -4.85 -20.25
CA THR A 260 -0.30 -5.43 -20.40
C THR A 260 -1.24 -5.10 -19.24
N GLN A 261 -0.67 -4.81 -18.06
CA GLN A 261 -1.38 -4.37 -16.85
C GLN A 261 -0.54 -3.30 -16.14
N PRO A 262 -0.40 -2.11 -16.73
CA PRO A 262 0.50 -1.10 -16.22
C PRO A 262 0.00 -0.50 -14.90
N SER A 263 0.94 -0.30 -13.99
CA SER A 263 0.77 0.53 -12.80
C SER A 263 1.05 2.02 -13.13
N LEU A 264 0.84 2.91 -12.16
CA LEU A 264 1.24 4.32 -12.32
C LEU A 264 2.74 4.46 -12.65
N GLY A 265 3.60 3.64 -12.02
CA GLY A 265 5.04 3.63 -12.31
C GLY A 265 5.36 3.19 -13.75
N THR A 266 4.64 2.19 -14.26
CA THR A 266 4.78 1.75 -15.67
C THR A 266 4.33 2.84 -16.64
N LEU A 267 3.22 3.55 -16.34
CA LEU A 267 2.75 4.67 -17.17
C LEU A 267 3.77 5.81 -17.21
N ILE A 268 4.38 6.14 -16.08
CA ILE A 268 5.44 7.17 -16.00
C ILE A 268 6.64 6.75 -16.86
N ARG A 269 7.05 5.47 -16.82
CA ARG A 269 8.12 4.94 -17.65
C ARG A 269 7.81 5.07 -19.15
N ILE A 270 6.59 4.73 -19.56
CA ILE A 270 6.16 4.87 -20.96
C ILE A 270 6.19 6.35 -21.36
N GLY A 271 5.59 7.22 -20.57
CA GLY A 271 5.52 8.65 -20.83
C GLY A 271 6.90 9.35 -20.88
N GLN A 272 7.91 8.83 -20.15
CA GLN A 272 9.27 9.35 -20.20
C GLN A 272 9.87 9.30 -21.60
N GLY A 273 9.53 8.29 -22.40
CA GLY A 273 10.00 8.16 -23.77
C GLY A 273 9.51 9.28 -24.70
N PHE A 274 8.42 9.93 -24.35
CA PHE A 274 7.76 10.95 -25.19
C PHE A 274 7.87 12.37 -24.67
N LEU A 275 8.53 12.57 -23.51
CA LEU A 275 8.63 13.89 -22.86
C LEU A 275 9.25 14.96 -23.76
N PHE A 276 10.29 14.60 -24.52
CA PHE A 276 11.01 15.52 -25.40
C PHE A 276 10.42 15.62 -26.81
N SER A 277 9.44 14.77 -27.14
CA SER A 277 8.73 14.81 -28.43
C SER A 277 7.55 15.77 -28.42
N GLY A 278 7.21 16.32 -27.22
CA GLY A 278 6.12 17.28 -27.06
C GLY A 278 4.88 16.71 -26.35
N GLU A 279 4.77 15.38 -26.20
CA GLU A 279 3.63 14.68 -25.62
C GLU A 279 3.77 14.55 -24.09
N TRP A 280 4.02 15.69 -23.43
CA TRP A 280 4.30 15.80 -22.00
C TRP A 280 3.18 15.25 -21.10
N TRP A 281 1.93 15.22 -21.57
CA TRP A 281 0.76 14.78 -20.79
C TRP A 281 0.81 13.30 -20.45
N ILE A 282 1.45 12.46 -21.31
CA ILE A 282 1.57 11.01 -21.09
C ILE A 282 2.39 10.72 -19.83
N LEU A 283 3.37 11.57 -19.52
CA LEU A 283 4.19 11.50 -18.30
C LEU A 283 3.56 12.23 -17.12
N LEU A 284 3.16 13.49 -17.35
CA LEU A 284 2.83 14.43 -16.28
C LEU A 284 1.61 13.99 -15.48
N PHE A 285 0.52 13.58 -16.13
CA PHE A 285 -0.69 13.20 -15.44
C PHE A 285 -0.55 11.97 -14.55
N PRO A 286 0.07 10.85 -14.99
CA PRO A 286 0.36 9.72 -14.09
C PRO A 286 1.32 10.11 -12.95
N ALA A 287 2.32 10.96 -13.21
CA ALA A 287 3.26 11.39 -12.19
C ALA A 287 2.60 12.25 -11.10
N VAL A 288 1.76 13.21 -11.48
CA VAL A 288 0.98 14.02 -10.52
C VAL A 288 0.02 13.15 -9.73
N THR A 289 -0.62 12.18 -10.38
CA THR A 289 -1.51 11.22 -9.70
C THR A 289 -0.76 10.39 -8.67
N LEU A 290 0.41 9.84 -9.02
CA LEU A 290 1.25 9.09 -8.10
C LEU A 290 1.72 9.96 -6.92
N LEU A 291 2.16 11.19 -7.20
CA LEU A 291 2.58 12.14 -6.18
C LEU A 291 1.42 12.45 -5.20
N ALA A 292 0.23 12.75 -5.73
CA ALA A 292 -0.95 13.03 -4.92
C ALA A 292 -1.33 11.83 -4.05
N LEU A 293 -1.30 10.61 -4.61
CA LEU A 293 -1.58 9.37 -3.90
C LEU A 293 -0.58 9.13 -2.77
N ALA A 294 0.72 9.11 -3.09
CA ALA A 294 1.77 8.81 -2.14
C ALA A 294 1.83 9.84 -1.01
N LEU A 295 1.74 11.13 -1.35
CA LEU A 295 1.74 12.22 -0.37
C LEU A 295 0.52 12.13 0.57
N SER A 296 -0.67 11.92 0.01
CA SER A 296 -1.90 11.85 0.82
C SER A 296 -1.92 10.63 1.73
N VAL A 297 -1.46 9.46 1.25
CA VAL A 297 -1.33 8.24 2.07
C VAL A 297 -0.31 8.46 3.18
N ASN A 298 0.83 9.09 2.90
CA ASN A 298 1.87 9.38 3.89
C ASN A 298 1.37 10.34 4.98
N LEU A 299 0.79 11.47 4.58
CA LEU A 299 0.26 12.47 5.54
C LEU A 299 -0.87 11.90 6.40
N LEU A 300 -1.74 11.07 5.82
CA LEU A 300 -2.78 10.37 6.58
C LEU A 300 -2.18 9.34 7.54
N GLY A 301 -1.14 8.63 7.10
CA GLY A 301 -0.39 7.67 7.93
C GLY A 301 0.28 8.34 9.13
N ASP A 302 0.94 9.48 8.92
CA ASP A 302 1.59 10.25 9.99
C ASP A 302 0.56 10.74 11.02
N TRP A 303 -0.56 11.30 10.55
CA TRP A 303 -1.64 11.69 11.44
C TRP A 303 -2.20 10.49 12.23
N LEU A 304 -2.39 9.34 11.58
CA LEU A 304 -2.91 8.14 12.22
C LEU A 304 -1.94 7.62 13.31
N ARG A 305 -0.65 7.70 13.04
CA ARG A 305 0.41 7.39 14.02
C ARG A 305 0.29 8.27 15.26
N ASP A 306 0.13 9.58 15.08
CA ASP A 306 0.03 10.51 16.20
C ASP A 306 -1.28 10.31 16.98
N ALA A 307 -2.39 10.09 16.30
CA ALA A 307 -3.70 9.83 16.88
C ALA A 307 -3.79 8.52 17.67
N LEU A 308 -3.02 7.49 17.24
CA LEU A 308 -2.96 6.18 17.91
C LEU A 308 -1.88 6.07 18.99
N ASN A 309 -1.03 7.10 19.16
CA ASN A 309 0.05 7.07 20.14
C ASN A 309 -0.47 7.42 21.55
N PRO A 310 -0.53 6.46 22.48
CA PRO A 310 -1.07 6.73 23.83
C PRO A 310 -0.18 7.61 24.70
N ARG A 311 1.07 7.91 24.29
CA ARG A 311 2.00 8.75 25.05
C ARG A 311 1.82 10.25 24.79
N LEU A 312 1.02 10.62 23.82
CA LEU A 312 0.72 12.01 23.46
C LEU A 312 -0.64 12.48 24.01
N ARG A 313 -1.31 11.63 24.77
CA ARG A 313 -2.59 11.90 25.46
C ARG A 313 -2.42 12.23 26.91
#